data_780a0388a84bfd5254aa6f764356d4de
#
_entry.id   780a0388a84bfd5254aa6f764356d4de
#
_cell.length_a   1.000
_cell.length_b   1.000
_cell.length_c   1.000
_cell.angle_alpha   90.00
_cell.angle_beta   90.00
_cell.angle_gamma   90.00
#
_symmetry.space_group_name_H-M   'P 1'
#
loop_
_entity.id
_entity.type
_entity.pdbx_description
1 polymer ?
#
loop_
_entity_poly.entity_id
_entity_poly.type
_entity_poly.pdbx_seq_one_letter_code
_entity_poly.pdbx_strand_id
1 'polypeptide(L)'
;QFIRDLSFENAAVQNGVVAQGQPEIQVQVALDARKRTVENQYDVIMKLKIESKTKEDAPKSIFLIELEYGGVFLIENIAEQQLHPFLMIECPRMLFPFVRRIISDVSRDGGYPPLNLDQIDFVSLYRQQIAARAAQQPQGSA
;
A
#
# COMPACT_ATOMS: atom_id res chain seq x y z
N GLN A 1 -5.70 -14.96 0.15
CA GLN A 1 -5.31 -13.59 -0.26
C GLN A 1 -6.05 -13.23 -1.54
N PHE A 2 -6.32 -11.94 -1.73
CA PHE A 2 -7.15 -11.48 -2.85
C PHE A 2 -6.90 -10.00 -3.15
N ILE A 3 -7.15 -9.61 -4.40
CA ILE A 3 -7.33 -8.21 -4.78
C ILE A 3 -8.73 -7.79 -4.36
N ARG A 4 -8.84 -6.72 -3.56
CA ARG A 4 -10.12 -6.12 -3.22
C ARG A 4 -10.55 -5.06 -4.22
N ASP A 5 -9.59 -4.25 -4.66
CA ASP A 5 -9.81 -3.20 -5.64
C ASP A 5 -8.53 -2.88 -6.38
N LEU A 6 -8.63 -2.62 -7.68
CA LEU A 6 -7.49 -2.28 -8.51
C LEU A 6 -7.93 -1.32 -9.61
N SER A 7 -7.24 -0.17 -9.70
CA SER A 7 -7.42 0.74 -10.82
C SER A 7 -6.08 1.15 -11.40
N PHE A 8 -6.05 1.29 -12.71
CA PHE A 8 -4.90 1.80 -13.45
C PHE A 8 -5.37 2.88 -14.41
N GLU A 9 -4.88 4.09 -14.22
CA GLU A 9 -5.14 5.22 -15.12
C GLU A 9 -3.89 5.53 -15.94
N ASN A 10 -3.99 5.36 -17.24
CA ASN A 10 -2.90 5.66 -18.17
C ASN A 10 -2.99 7.10 -18.64
N ALA A 11 -2.67 8.05 -17.76
CA ALA A 11 -2.86 9.47 -17.99
C ALA A 11 -2.05 9.99 -19.18
N ALA A 12 -0.83 9.50 -19.38
CA ALA A 12 0.01 9.91 -20.49
C ALA A 12 -0.63 9.57 -21.85
N VAL A 13 -1.21 8.38 -21.96
CA VAL A 13 -1.91 7.96 -23.19
C VAL A 13 -3.18 8.80 -23.39
N GLN A 14 -3.95 9.01 -22.34
CA GLN A 14 -5.20 9.77 -22.40
C GLN A 14 -4.96 11.23 -22.77
N ASN A 15 -3.89 11.83 -22.28
CA ASN A 15 -3.61 13.27 -22.41
C ASN A 15 -2.50 13.59 -23.41
N GLY A 16 -1.98 12.60 -24.13
CA GLY A 16 -0.95 12.80 -25.14
C GLY A 16 0.39 13.28 -24.57
N VAL A 17 0.68 12.93 -23.33
CA VAL A 17 1.95 13.31 -22.67
C VAL A 17 3.04 12.35 -23.12
N VAL A 18 4.17 12.92 -23.58
CA VAL A 18 5.38 12.15 -23.88
C VAL A 18 6.35 12.31 -22.72
N ALA A 19 6.61 11.21 -22.01
CA ALA A 19 7.56 11.23 -20.92
C ALA A 19 8.98 11.26 -21.49
N GLN A 20 9.75 12.28 -21.13
CA GLN A 20 11.18 12.39 -21.47
C GLN A 20 12.00 12.17 -20.20
N GLY A 21 12.96 11.24 -20.28
CA GLY A 21 13.83 10.91 -19.14
C GLY A 21 13.15 10.01 -18.12
N GLN A 22 13.78 9.92 -16.96
CA GLN A 22 13.25 9.08 -15.86
C GLN A 22 12.10 9.79 -15.15
N PRO A 23 10.99 9.09 -14.93
CA PRO A 23 9.88 9.65 -14.19
C PRO A 23 10.18 9.70 -12.69
N GLU A 24 9.44 10.54 -12.00
CA GLU A 24 9.39 10.55 -10.55
C GLU A 24 8.24 9.66 -10.09
N ILE A 25 8.56 8.71 -9.21
CA ILE A 25 7.59 7.76 -8.67
C ILE A 25 7.30 8.10 -7.22
N GLN A 26 6.02 8.29 -6.90
CA GLN A 26 5.56 8.50 -5.53
C GLN A 26 4.73 7.28 -5.10
N VAL A 27 5.04 6.74 -3.94
CA VAL A 27 4.36 5.57 -3.37
C VAL A 27 3.80 5.94 -2.02
N GLN A 28 2.49 5.74 -1.84
CA GLN A 28 1.81 5.87 -0.56
C GLN A 28 1.27 4.51 -0.15
N VAL A 29 1.50 4.13 1.10
CA VAL A 29 1.06 2.84 1.66
C VAL A 29 0.25 3.09 2.91
N ALA A 30 -0.91 2.47 3.01
CA ALA A 30 -1.72 2.45 4.21
C ALA A 30 -2.13 1.01 4.53
N LEU A 31 -2.23 0.69 5.81
CA LEU A 31 -2.60 -0.63 6.29
C LEU A 31 -3.85 -0.53 7.16
N ASP A 32 -4.74 -1.49 7.00
CA ASP A 32 -5.93 -1.62 7.82
C ASP A 32 -6.08 -3.08 8.24
N ALA A 33 -6.47 -3.29 9.50
CA ALA A 33 -6.72 -4.60 10.05
C ALA A 33 -8.03 -4.59 10.82
N ARG A 34 -8.88 -5.60 10.60
CA ARG A 34 -10.18 -5.70 11.26
C ARG A 34 -10.41 -7.11 11.75
N LYS A 35 -10.98 -7.20 12.96
CA LYS A 35 -11.47 -8.45 13.48
C LYS A 35 -12.75 -8.86 12.72
N ARG A 36 -12.80 -10.13 12.30
CA ARG A 36 -13.98 -10.70 11.66
C ARG A 36 -14.96 -11.20 12.72
N THR A 37 -16.19 -11.50 12.29
CA THR A 37 -17.22 -12.11 13.16
C THR A 37 -16.87 -13.54 13.56
N VAL A 38 -16.10 -14.24 12.74
CA VAL A 38 -15.58 -15.58 13.06
C VAL A 38 -14.40 -15.44 14.00
N GLU A 39 -14.40 -16.22 15.07
CA GLU A 39 -13.35 -16.16 16.10
C GLU A 39 -11.96 -16.42 15.50
N ASN A 40 -10.97 -15.66 15.97
CA ASN A 40 -9.57 -15.72 15.58
C ASN A 40 -9.28 -15.40 14.11
N GLN A 41 -10.26 -14.87 13.37
CA GLN A 41 -10.06 -14.42 11.99
C GLN A 41 -9.99 -12.91 11.89
N TYR A 42 -9.06 -12.45 11.04
CA TYR A 42 -8.77 -11.04 10.83
C TYR A 42 -8.60 -10.74 9.35
N ASP A 43 -9.17 -9.61 8.91
CA ASP A 43 -8.87 -9.03 7.60
C ASP A 43 -7.69 -8.08 7.73
N VAL A 44 -6.71 -8.23 6.86
CA VAL A 44 -5.61 -7.28 6.73
C VAL A 44 -5.59 -6.78 5.29
N ILE A 45 -5.66 -5.48 5.11
CA ILE A 45 -5.71 -4.84 3.79
C ILE A 45 -4.52 -3.89 3.66
N MET A 46 -3.78 -4.02 2.58
CA MET A 46 -2.74 -3.09 2.18
C MET A 46 -3.27 -2.23 1.03
N LYS A 47 -3.26 -0.92 1.22
CA LYS A 47 -3.69 0.06 0.22
C LYS A 47 -2.46 0.76 -0.30
N LEU A 48 -2.28 0.74 -1.62
CA LEU A 48 -1.20 1.46 -2.29
C LEU A 48 -1.76 2.46 -3.27
N LYS A 49 -1.15 3.63 -3.29
CA LYS A 49 -1.35 4.63 -4.32
C LYS A 49 0.00 4.96 -4.91
N ILE A 50 0.16 4.71 -6.20
CA ILE A 50 1.42 4.90 -6.92
C ILE A 50 1.17 5.84 -8.07
N GLU A 51 1.88 6.95 -8.10
CA GLU A 51 1.80 7.92 -9.18
C GLU A 51 3.15 8.12 -9.82
N SER A 52 3.19 7.99 -11.13
CA SER A 52 4.36 8.31 -11.96
C SER A 52 4.13 9.66 -12.61
N LYS A 53 5.09 10.57 -12.45
CA LYS A 53 5.03 11.94 -12.99
C LYS A 53 6.28 12.27 -13.77
N THR A 54 6.16 13.21 -14.69
CA THR A 54 7.34 13.79 -15.36
C THR A 54 8.15 14.63 -14.38
N LYS A 55 9.48 14.65 -14.57
CA LYS A 55 10.39 15.54 -13.82
C LYS A 55 10.46 16.89 -14.51
N GLU A 56 9.50 17.76 -14.21
CA GLU A 56 9.40 19.11 -14.76
C GLU A 56 8.97 20.06 -13.63
N ASP A 57 9.12 21.37 -13.84
CA ASP A 57 8.64 22.39 -12.89
C ASP A 57 7.11 22.29 -12.71
N ALA A 58 6.39 21.96 -13.78
CA ALA A 58 4.97 21.64 -13.74
C ALA A 58 4.79 20.15 -14.09
N PRO A 59 4.93 19.23 -13.12
CA PRO A 59 4.90 17.80 -13.39
C PRO A 59 3.54 17.36 -13.94
N LYS A 60 3.58 16.45 -14.92
CA LYS A 60 2.38 15.85 -15.53
C LYS A 60 2.30 14.39 -15.10
N SER A 61 1.09 13.93 -14.83
CA SER A 61 0.86 12.53 -14.51
C SER A 61 1.12 11.64 -15.72
N ILE A 62 1.89 10.58 -15.51
CA ILE A 62 2.14 9.54 -16.52
C ILE A 62 1.14 8.41 -16.33
N PHE A 63 1.10 7.84 -15.13
CA PHE A 63 0.07 6.87 -14.74
C PHE A 63 -0.21 6.93 -13.23
N LEU A 64 -1.38 6.42 -12.87
CA LEU A 64 -1.80 6.27 -11.48
C LEU A 64 -2.28 4.85 -11.26
N ILE A 65 -1.73 4.18 -10.25
CA ILE A 65 -2.19 2.86 -9.81
C ILE A 65 -2.73 2.98 -8.40
N GLU A 66 -3.94 2.48 -8.19
CA GLU A 66 -4.50 2.32 -6.85
C GLU A 66 -4.84 0.85 -6.67
N LEU A 67 -4.28 0.25 -5.62
CA LEU A 67 -4.45 -1.16 -5.30
C LEU A 67 -4.84 -1.34 -3.85
N GLU A 68 -5.87 -2.14 -3.63
CA GLU A 68 -6.21 -2.67 -2.31
C GLU A 68 -6.07 -4.19 -2.38
N TYR A 69 -5.10 -4.71 -1.64
CA TYR A 69 -4.79 -6.13 -1.60
C TYR A 69 -4.87 -6.62 -0.17
N GLY A 70 -5.57 -7.73 0.04
CA GLY A 70 -5.80 -8.21 1.38
C GLY A 70 -5.71 -9.71 1.55
N GLY A 71 -5.82 -10.12 2.79
CA GLY A 71 -5.92 -11.50 3.16
C GLY A 71 -6.73 -11.67 4.43
N VAL A 72 -7.29 -12.86 4.59
CA VAL A 72 -7.92 -13.30 5.83
C VAL A 72 -6.91 -14.18 6.56
N PHE A 73 -6.64 -13.84 7.80
CA PHE A 73 -5.65 -14.54 8.64
C PHE A 73 -6.34 -15.18 9.83
N LEU A 74 -6.05 -16.45 10.04
CA LEU A 74 -6.42 -17.17 11.25
C LEU A 74 -5.24 -17.09 12.22
N ILE A 75 -5.43 -16.42 13.36
CA ILE A 75 -4.37 -16.20 14.34
C ILE A 75 -4.85 -16.71 15.68
N GLU A 76 -4.17 -17.75 16.18
CA GLU A 76 -4.46 -18.40 17.46
C GLU A 76 -3.22 -18.39 18.34
N ASN A 77 -3.44 -18.50 19.65
CA ASN A 77 -2.37 -18.65 20.63
C ASN A 77 -1.33 -17.52 20.63
N ILE A 78 -1.79 -16.30 20.40
CA ILE A 78 -0.94 -15.10 20.45
C ILE A 78 -1.29 -14.26 21.68
N ALA A 79 -0.29 -13.68 22.31
CA ALA A 79 -0.49 -12.74 23.40
C ALA A 79 -1.22 -11.49 22.89
N GLU A 80 -2.17 -10.98 23.67
CA GLU A 80 -3.01 -9.83 23.27
C GLU A 80 -2.18 -8.62 22.86
N GLN A 81 -1.09 -8.33 23.58
CA GLN A 81 -0.20 -7.20 23.26
C GLN A 81 0.58 -7.38 21.96
N GLN A 82 0.70 -8.62 21.48
CA GLN A 82 1.45 -8.95 20.25
C GLN A 82 0.55 -9.03 19.03
N LEU A 83 -0.78 -9.07 19.22
CA LEU A 83 -1.73 -9.27 18.12
C LEU A 83 -1.68 -8.10 17.13
N HIS A 84 -1.79 -6.86 17.60
CA HIS A 84 -1.81 -5.70 16.72
C HIS A 84 -0.50 -5.51 15.95
N PRO A 85 0.68 -5.61 16.58
CA PRO A 85 1.94 -5.61 15.81
C PRO A 85 2.03 -6.73 14.78
N PHE A 86 1.53 -7.92 15.11
CA PHE A 86 1.52 -9.05 14.16
C PHE A 86 0.68 -8.71 12.92
N LEU A 87 -0.54 -8.20 13.14
CA LEU A 87 -1.46 -7.81 12.07
C LEU A 87 -0.89 -6.70 11.18
N MET A 88 -0.11 -5.80 11.74
CA MET A 88 0.37 -4.60 11.04
C MET A 88 1.79 -4.73 10.52
N ILE A 89 2.52 -5.77 10.88
CA ILE A 89 3.90 -6.00 10.46
C ILE A 89 4.04 -7.33 9.74
N GLU A 90 3.72 -8.43 10.42
CA GLU A 90 3.96 -9.76 9.87
C GLU A 90 2.96 -10.12 8.75
N CYS A 91 1.68 -9.78 8.92
CA CYS A 91 0.68 -10.03 7.89
C CYS A 91 0.97 -9.24 6.60
N PRO A 92 1.26 -7.94 6.65
CA PRO A 92 1.66 -7.19 5.46
C PRO A 92 2.91 -7.75 4.78
N ARG A 93 3.88 -8.24 5.54
CA ARG A 93 5.07 -8.89 4.97
C ARG A 93 4.69 -10.09 4.11
N MET A 94 3.67 -10.84 4.50
CA MET A 94 3.18 -11.99 3.72
C MET A 94 2.44 -11.54 2.46
N LEU A 95 1.76 -10.40 2.50
CA LEU A 95 1.01 -9.86 1.36
C LEU A 95 1.93 -9.18 0.33
N PHE A 96 3.02 -8.60 0.77
CA PHE A 96 3.83 -7.70 -0.04
C PHE A 96 4.42 -8.33 -1.32
N PRO A 97 4.92 -9.58 -1.32
CA PRO A 97 5.43 -10.18 -2.55
C PRO A 97 4.40 -10.24 -3.68
N PHE A 98 3.14 -10.47 -3.34
CA PHE A 98 2.04 -10.52 -4.31
C PHE A 98 1.64 -9.13 -4.79
N VAL A 99 1.62 -8.15 -3.89
CA VAL A 99 1.43 -6.74 -4.24
C VAL A 99 2.51 -6.28 -5.21
N ARG A 100 3.75 -6.60 -4.92
CA ARG A 100 4.91 -6.26 -5.77
C ARG A 100 4.76 -6.82 -7.17
N ARG A 101 4.33 -8.07 -7.30
CA ARG A 101 4.08 -8.72 -8.60
C ARG A 101 2.95 -8.02 -9.36
N ILE A 102 1.85 -7.73 -8.69
CA ILE A 102 0.69 -7.06 -9.32
C ILE A 102 1.10 -5.70 -9.89
N ILE A 103 1.81 -4.89 -9.13
CA ILE A 103 2.27 -3.57 -9.57
C ILE A 103 3.23 -3.69 -10.76
N SER A 104 4.15 -4.65 -10.72
CA SER A 104 5.07 -4.92 -11.83
C SER A 104 4.31 -5.29 -13.09
N ASP A 105 3.34 -6.21 -12.99
CA ASP A 105 2.55 -6.67 -14.11
C ASP A 105 1.65 -5.56 -14.70
N VAL A 106 0.97 -4.81 -13.85
CA VAL A 106 0.05 -3.75 -14.28
C VAL A 106 0.80 -2.61 -14.99
N SER A 107 1.95 -2.18 -14.46
CA SER A 107 2.75 -1.13 -15.12
C SER A 107 3.27 -1.59 -16.47
N ARG A 108 3.71 -2.84 -16.58
CA ARG A 108 4.13 -3.43 -17.86
C ARG A 108 2.97 -3.52 -18.85
N ASP A 109 1.81 -3.96 -18.40
CA ASP A 109 0.61 -4.05 -19.24
C ASP A 109 0.15 -2.67 -19.71
N GLY A 110 0.45 -1.62 -18.94
CA GLY A 110 0.19 -0.23 -19.33
C GLY A 110 1.15 0.31 -20.39
N GLY A 111 2.19 -0.45 -20.77
CA GLY A 111 3.15 -0.06 -21.79
C GLY A 111 4.44 0.57 -21.23
N TYR A 112 4.69 0.41 -19.93
CA TYR A 112 5.88 0.97 -19.26
C TYR A 112 6.85 -0.12 -18.86
N PRO A 113 8.12 0.22 -18.57
CA PRO A 113 8.99 -0.72 -17.90
C PRO A 113 8.37 -1.19 -16.57
N PRO A 114 8.51 -2.48 -16.22
CA PRO A 114 7.91 -2.99 -14.98
C PRO A 114 8.40 -2.19 -13.76
N LEU A 115 7.46 -1.69 -12.97
CA LEU A 115 7.78 -1.01 -11.73
C LEU A 115 7.96 -2.04 -10.61
N ASN A 116 9.20 -2.19 -10.16
CA ASN A 116 9.54 -3.08 -9.06
C ASN A 116 9.68 -2.26 -7.79
N LEU A 117 8.72 -2.42 -6.88
CA LEU A 117 8.73 -1.71 -5.60
C LEU A 117 9.90 -2.16 -4.74
N ASP A 118 10.53 -1.21 -4.07
CA ASP A 118 11.51 -1.51 -3.04
C ASP A 118 10.84 -2.15 -1.82
N GLN A 119 11.64 -2.81 -1.01
CA GLN A 119 11.18 -3.38 0.26
C GLN A 119 10.58 -2.28 1.15
N ILE A 120 9.43 -2.58 1.72
CA ILE A 120 8.77 -1.68 2.69
C ILE A 120 9.19 -2.09 4.09
N ASP A 121 9.65 -1.12 4.87
CA ASP A 121 9.92 -1.32 6.30
C ASP A 121 8.60 -1.18 7.08
N PHE A 122 7.93 -2.30 7.28
CA PHE A 122 6.64 -2.32 7.96
C PHE A 122 6.75 -1.98 9.45
N VAL A 123 7.89 -2.22 10.07
CA VAL A 123 8.12 -1.81 11.47
C VAL A 123 8.11 -0.30 11.58
N SER A 124 8.83 0.40 10.71
CA SER A 124 8.85 1.86 10.68
C SER A 124 7.47 2.43 10.36
N LEU A 125 6.76 1.84 9.39
CA LEU A 125 5.42 2.25 9.02
C LEU A 125 4.45 2.10 10.21
N TYR A 126 4.54 1.00 10.93
CA TYR A 126 3.73 0.75 12.14
C TYR A 126 4.00 1.79 13.23
N ARG A 127 5.27 2.09 13.48
CA ARG A 127 5.66 3.12 14.47
C ARG A 127 5.14 4.49 14.09
N GLN A 128 5.20 4.86 12.83
CA GLN A 128 4.68 6.13 12.33
C GLN A 128 3.17 6.23 12.51
N GLN A 129 2.43 5.16 12.26
CA GLN A 129 0.97 5.13 12.43
C GLN A 129 0.57 5.27 13.90
N ILE A 130 1.29 4.60 14.81
CA ILE A 130 1.06 4.73 16.26
C ILE A 130 1.34 6.16 16.71
N ALA A 131 2.44 6.75 16.28
CA ALA A 131 2.80 8.13 16.63
C ALA A 131 1.75 9.12 16.10
N ALA A 132 1.26 8.93 14.87
CA ALA A 132 0.23 9.77 14.29
C ALA A 132 -1.09 9.67 15.06
N ARG A 133 -1.49 8.47 15.49
CA ARG A 133 -2.69 8.28 16.31
C ARG A 133 -2.55 8.92 17.69
N ALA A 134 -1.39 8.79 18.31
CA ALA A 134 -1.12 9.43 19.61
C ALA A 134 -1.17 10.96 19.52
N ALA A 135 -0.68 11.52 18.41
CA ALA A 135 -0.71 12.98 18.17
C ALA A 135 -2.12 13.49 17.89
N GLN A 136 -3.00 12.65 17.33
CA GLN A 136 -4.39 13.02 17.04
C GLN A 136 -5.35 12.82 18.20
N GLN A 137 -4.96 12.05 19.21
CA GLN A 137 -5.77 11.92 20.42
C GLN A 137 -5.69 13.24 21.21
N PRO A 138 -6.85 13.85 21.51
CA PRO A 138 -6.82 15.01 22.40
C PRO A 138 -6.19 14.57 23.71
N GLN A 139 -5.18 15.30 24.15
CA GLN A 139 -4.62 15.10 25.49
C GLN A 139 -5.79 15.19 26.47
N GLY A 140 -6.12 14.09 27.08
CA GLY A 140 -7.17 14.06 28.08
C GLY A 140 -6.85 15.13 29.11
N SER A 141 -7.69 16.15 29.16
CA SER A 141 -7.64 17.07 30.30
C SER A 141 -7.85 16.26 31.57
N ALA A 142 -6.86 16.19 32.37
CA ALA A 142 -6.97 15.61 33.69
C ALA A 142 -8.11 16.31 34.46
#